data_13f4abe87acfa35f501aa71784fb7156
#
_entry.id   13f4abe87acfa35f501aa71784fb7156
#
_cell.length_a   1.000
_cell.length_b   1.000
_cell.length_c   1.000
_cell.angle_alpha   90.00
_cell.angle_beta   90.00
_cell.angle_gamma   90.00
#
_symmetry.space_group_name_H-M   'P 1'
#
loop_
_entity.id
_entity.type
_entity.pdbx_description
1 polymer ?
#
loop_
_entity_poly.entity_id
_entity_poly.type
_entity_poly.pdbx_seq_one_letter_code
_entity_poly.pdbx_strand_id
1 'polypeptide(L)'
;EVTLPAVGKGLAKAGRSRDDFDISYPGFIVTGTTEEQYNASKQAVCKQIAFYGSTPAYAPVLGVHGWGDLQPELNKLSKQGKWDEMGSLITDEILEEFAVVAEIDDVVDKFKNRYGDLVDRTMGSLPARDDDHAKELLTKLSA
;
A
#
# COMPACT_ATOMS: atom_id res chain seq x y z
N GLU A 1 10.48 3.39 8.07
CA GLU A 1 11.35 3.88 9.18
C GLU A 1 11.39 2.89 10.36
N VAL A 2 10.32 2.17 10.68
CA VAL A 2 10.25 1.26 11.86
C VAL A 2 10.61 -0.18 11.49
N THR A 3 10.02 -0.72 10.42
CA THR A 3 10.09 -2.14 10.07
C THR A 3 11.49 -2.59 9.65
N LEU A 4 12.12 -1.90 8.70
CA LEU A 4 13.44 -2.29 8.19
C LEU A 4 14.53 -2.28 9.27
N PRO A 5 14.63 -1.27 10.15
CA PRO A 5 15.56 -1.33 11.28
C PRO A 5 15.29 -2.51 12.23
N ALA A 6 14.02 -2.87 12.45
CA ALA A 6 13.67 -4.03 13.28
C ALA A 6 14.07 -5.35 12.62
N VAL A 7 13.85 -5.50 11.31
CA VAL A 7 14.30 -6.65 10.52
C VAL A 7 15.83 -6.78 10.58
N GLY A 8 16.56 -5.68 10.36
CA GLY A 8 18.03 -5.68 10.44
C GLY A 8 18.56 -6.11 11.79
N LYS A 9 17.95 -5.65 12.89
CA LYS A 9 18.30 -6.11 14.25
C LYS A 9 18.02 -7.59 14.45
N GLY A 10 16.91 -8.10 13.91
CA GLY A 10 16.56 -9.52 13.97
C GLY A 10 17.54 -10.39 13.22
N LEU A 11 17.92 -10.00 11.99
CA LEU A 11 18.92 -10.70 11.18
C LEU A 11 20.29 -10.75 11.86
N ALA A 12 20.77 -9.60 12.35
CA ALA A 12 22.03 -9.52 13.08
C ALA A 12 22.06 -10.44 14.32
N LYS A 13 20.94 -10.47 15.09
CA LYS A 13 20.82 -11.37 16.24
C LYS A 13 20.84 -12.85 15.85
N ALA A 14 20.33 -13.18 14.66
CA ALA A 14 20.29 -14.54 14.13
C ALA A 14 21.56 -14.94 13.36
N GLY A 15 22.55 -14.03 13.22
CA GLY A 15 23.76 -14.28 12.41
C GLY A 15 23.47 -14.43 10.92
N ARG A 16 22.36 -13.82 10.42
CA ARG A 16 21.95 -13.85 9.02
C ARG A 16 22.24 -12.52 8.34
N SER A 17 22.51 -12.57 7.05
CA SER A 17 22.64 -11.38 6.21
C SER A 17 21.29 -10.95 5.64
N ARG A 18 21.23 -9.75 5.06
CA ARG A 18 20.06 -9.29 4.32
C ARG A 18 19.80 -10.14 3.08
N ASP A 19 20.83 -10.66 2.44
CA ASP A 19 20.76 -11.51 1.24
C ASP A 19 20.12 -12.88 1.50
N ASP A 20 20.07 -13.31 2.78
CA ASP A 20 19.41 -14.55 3.21
C ASP A 20 17.91 -14.36 3.48
N PHE A 21 17.36 -13.17 3.22
CA PHE A 21 16.00 -12.81 3.65
C PHE A 21 15.27 -11.97 2.62
N ASP A 22 14.24 -12.54 1.99
CA ASP A 22 13.38 -11.85 1.05
C ASP A 22 12.33 -11.00 1.79
N ILE A 23 12.22 -9.74 1.41
CA ILE A 23 11.11 -8.87 1.81
C ILE A 23 10.11 -8.82 0.65
N SER A 24 8.91 -9.31 0.92
CA SER A 24 7.78 -9.23 -0.01
C SER A 24 6.79 -8.16 0.46
N TYR A 25 6.43 -7.26 -0.43
CA TYR A 25 5.49 -6.21 -0.15
C TYR A 25 4.42 -6.12 -1.24
N PRO A 26 3.18 -6.54 -0.94
CA PRO A 26 2.09 -6.50 -1.93
C PRO A 26 1.47 -5.12 -2.11
N GLY A 27 1.99 -4.07 -1.56
CA GLY A 27 1.60 -2.65 -1.65
C GLY A 27 0.19 -2.32 -2.14
N PHE A 28 -0.39 -1.26 -1.59
CA PHE A 28 -1.61 -0.71 -2.19
C PHE A 28 -1.25 0.13 -3.41
N ILE A 29 -2.01 -0.07 -4.49
CA ILE A 29 -1.83 0.66 -5.74
C ILE A 29 -3.19 1.24 -6.15
N VAL A 30 -3.22 2.53 -6.43
CA VAL A 30 -4.35 3.24 -7.03
C VAL A 30 -3.95 3.66 -8.44
N THR A 31 -4.56 3.05 -9.43
CA THR A 31 -4.36 3.35 -10.85
C THR A 31 -5.55 2.86 -11.67
N GLY A 32 -5.60 3.22 -12.94
CA GLY A 32 -6.63 2.78 -13.87
C GLY A 32 -6.28 3.17 -15.30
N THR A 33 -6.78 2.42 -16.29
CA THR A 33 -6.67 2.78 -17.71
C THR A 33 -7.76 3.77 -18.17
N THR A 34 -8.76 3.98 -17.31
CA THR A 34 -9.83 4.98 -17.47
C THR A 34 -10.07 5.67 -16.14
N GLU A 35 -10.68 6.86 -16.18
CA GLU A 35 -11.05 7.60 -14.98
C GLU A 35 -12.00 6.79 -14.07
N GLU A 36 -12.93 6.03 -14.66
CA GLU A 36 -13.84 5.16 -13.90
C GLU A 36 -13.06 4.09 -13.14
N GLN A 37 -12.11 3.40 -13.78
CA GLN A 37 -11.25 2.40 -13.15
C GLN A 37 -10.38 3.01 -12.06
N TYR A 38 -9.80 4.19 -12.32
CA TYR A 38 -8.99 4.90 -11.34
C TYR A 38 -9.81 5.23 -10.08
N ASN A 39 -11.01 5.81 -10.27
CA ASN A 39 -11.89 6.16 -9.15
C ASN A 39 -12.37 4.93 -8.38
N ALA A 40 -12.69 3.84 -9.06
CA ALA A 40 -13.05 2.57 -8.42
C ALA A 40 -11.87 1.99 -7.62
N SER A 41 -10.66 2.01 -8.18
CA SER A 41 -9.44 1.61 -7.50
C SER A 41 -9.18 2.45 -6.24
N LYS A 42 -9.28 3.78 -6.36
CA LYS A 42 -9.14 4.71 -5.23
C LYS A 42 -10.10 4.38 -4.10
N GLN A 43 -11.38 4.22 -4.42
CA GLN A 43 -12.40 3.87 -3.41
C GLN A 43 -12.12 2.54 -2.74
N ALA A 44 -11.74 1.51 -3.51
CA ALA A 44 -11.44 0.20 -2.98
C ALA A 44 -10.24 0.24 -2.02
N VAL A 45 -9.18 0.95 -2.38
CA VAL A 45 -7.98 1.09 -1.54
C VAL A 45 -8.29 1.90 -0.28
N CYS A 46 -9.04 3.00 -0.38
CA CYS A 46 -9.46 3.77 0.80
C CYS A 46 -10.26 2.91 1.79
N LYS A 47 -11.22 2.11 1.30
CA LYS A 47 -11.98 1.18 2.15
C LYS A 47 -11.08 0.14 2.80
N GLN A 48 -10.09 -0.36 2.09
CA GLN A 48 -9.17 -1.38 2.62
C GLN A 48 -8.21 -0.80 3.66
N ILE A 49 -7.68 0.40 3.45
CA ILE A 49 -6.89 1.13 4.45
C ILE A 49 -7.73 1.39 5.70
N ALA A 50 -8.97 1.88 5.53
CA ALA A 50 -9.90 2.12 6.64
C ALA A 50 -10.23 0.85 7.42
N PHE A 51 -10.44 -0.28 6.71
CA PHE A 51 -10.66 -1.58 7.33
C PHE A 51 -9.49 -2.00 8.23
N TYR A 52 -8.25 -1.95 7.71
CA TYR A 52 -7.07 -2.25 8.53
C TYR A 52 -6.91 -1.23 9.67
N GLY A 53 -7.06 0.07 9.37
CA GLY A 53 -6.98 1.13 10.36
C GLY A 53 -8.00 1.02 11.49
N SER A 54 -9.15 0.36 11.24
CA SER A 54 -10.17 0.12 12.28
C SER A 54 -9.74 -0.91 13.34
N THR A 55 -8.75 -1.74 13.04
CA THR A 55 -8.28 -2.80 13.92
C THR A 55 -7.37 -2.24 15.00
N PRO A 56 -7.66 -2.46 16.31
CA PRO A 56 -6.88 -1.86 17.40
C PRO A 56 -5.38 -2.19 17.36
N ALA A 57 -5.02 -3.38 16.88
CA ALA A 57 -3.61 -3.79 16.76
C ALA A 57 -2.81 -2.94 15.75
N TYR A 58 -3.47 -2.27 14.81
CA TYR A 58 -2.83 -1.38 13.83
C TYR A 58 -2.84 0.10 14.25
N ALA A 59 -3.40 0.46 15.42
CA ALA A 59 -3.35 1.84 15.94
C ALA A 59 -1.92 2.43 15.95
N PRO A 60 -0.85 1.68 16.32
CA PRO A 60 0.51 2.21 16.27
C PRO A 60 0.97 2.63 14.87
N VAL A 61 0.45 1.99 13.81
CA VAL A 61 0.78 2.33 12.41
C VAL A 61 0.26 3.73 12.10
N LEU A 62 -0.99 4.02 12.44
CA LEU A 62 -1.57 5.37 12.28
C LEU A 62 -0.87 6.38 13.19
N GLY A 63 -0.52 5.96 14.43
CA GLY A 63 0.14 6.81 15.41
C GLY A 63 1.52 7.34 14.98
N VAL A 64 2.30 6.54 14.23
CA VAL A 64 3.61 6.96 13.66
C VAL A 64 3.47 8.17 12.74
N HIS A 65 2.32 8.30 12.06
CA HIS A 65 2.02 9.39 11.14
C HIS A 65 1.22 10.54 11.80
N GLY A 66 0.92 10.45 13.08
CA GLY A 66 0.11 11.46 13.80
C GLY A 66 -1.40 11.28 13.66
N TRP A 67 -1.87 10.18 13.07
CA TRP A 67 -3.29 9.89 12.83
C TRP A 67 -3.89 8.90 13.84
N GLY A 68 -3.34 8.86 15.06
CA GLY A 68 -3.77 7.90 16.09
C GLY A 68 -5.26 8.01 16.44
N ASP A 69 -5.83 9.22 16.39
CA ASP A 69 -7.25 9.47 16.70
C ASP A 69 -8.21 8.89 15.65
N LEU A 70 -7.73 8.58 14.45
CA LEU A 70 -8.54 7.96 13.38
C LEU A 70 -8.95 6.52 13.72
N GLN A 71 -8.11 5.76 14.42
CA GLN A 71 -8.40 4.36 14.74
C GLN A 71 -9.69 4.16 15.55
N PRO A 72 -9.94 4.87 16.66
CA PRO A 72 -11.19 4.72 17.41
C PRO A 72 -12.43 5.05 16.58
N GLU A 73 -12.36 6.04 15.71
CA GLU A 73 -13.46 6.43 14.84
C GLU A 73 -13.76 5.36 13.81
N LEU A 74 -12.74 4.86 13.10
CA LEU A 74 -12.87 3.74 12.16
C LEU A 74 -13.42 2.49 12.86
N ASN A 75 -12.92 2.16 14.06
CA ASN A 75 -13.41 1.01 14.84
C ASN A 75 -14.89 1.16 15.22
N LYS A 76 -15.34 2.35 15.59
CA LYS A 76 -16.75 2.62 15.86
C LYS A 76 -17.62 2.42 14.64
N LEU A 77 -17.21 2.94 13.49
CA LEU A 77 -17.94 2.78 12.22
C LEU A 77 -17.98 1.32 11.75
N SER A 78 -16.87 0.59 11.90
CA SER A 78 -16.79 -0.83 11.51
C SER A 78 -17.79 -1.68 12.30
N LYS A 79 -17.97 -1.43 13.60
CA LYS A 79 -18.95 -2.11 14.44
C LYS A 79 -20.40 -1.80 14.06
N GLN A 80 -20.63 -0.71 13.34
CA GLN A 80 -21.93 -0.30 12.82
C GLN A 80 -22.17 -0.78 11.36
N GLY A 81 -21.18 -1.44 10.74
CA GLY A 81 -21.26 -1.86 9.35
C GLY A 81 -21.20 -0.71 8.33
N LYS A 82 -20.68 0.46 8.73
CA LYS A 82 -20.63 1.69 7.91
C LYS A 82 -19.36 1.76 7.07
N TRP A 83 -19.17 0.78 6.22
CA TRP A 83 -17.93 0.60 5.45
C TRP A 83 -17.63 1.73 4.47
N ASP A 84 -18.67 2.31 3.84
CA ASP A 84 -18.53 3.43 2.92
C ASP A 84 -18.13 4.72 3.64
N GLU A 85 -18.74 4.98 4.82
CA GLU A 85 -18.37 6.11 5.66
C GLU A 85 -16.91 6.01 6.13
N MET A 86 -16.44 4.80 6.47
CA MET A 86 -15.03 4.56 6.85
C MET A 86 -14.07 4.94 5.72
N GLY A 87 -14.36 4.50 4.49
CA GLY A 87 -13.53 4.81 3.33
C GLY A 87 -13.39 6.32 3.08
N SER A 88 -14.46 7.09 3.33
CA SER A 88 -14.44 8.54 3.16
C SER A 88 -13.61 9.32 4.20
N LEU A 89 -13.23 8.68 5.30
CA LEU A 89 -12.32 9.26 6.29
C LEU A 89 -10.83 9.18 5.87
N ILE A 90 -10.52 8.38 4.86
CA ILE A 90 -9.17 8.30 4.31
C ILE A 90 -8.97 9.46 3.34
N THR A 91 -8.27 10.48 3.80
CA THR A 91 -7.90 11.63 2.97
C THR A 91 -6.86 11.27 1.92
N ASP A 92 -6.67 12.12 0.92
CA ASP A 92 -5.62 11.90 -0.09
C ASP A 92 -4.22 11.83 0.54
N GLU A 93 -3.95 12.61 1.57
CA GLU A 93 -2.70 12.55 2.34
C GLU A 93 -2.48 11.16 2.96
N ILE A 94 -3.50 10.61 3.63
CA ILE A 94 -3.43 9.26 4.21
C ILE A 94 -3.30 8.20 3.11
N LEU A 95 -4.05 8.35 2.03
CA LEU A 95 -4.01 7.43 0.91
C LEU A 95 -2.60 7.37 0.28
N GLU A 96 -1.99 8.52 0.00
CA GLU A 96 -0.65 8.60 -0.61
C GLU A 96 0.45 8.09 0.32
N GLU A 97 0.25 8.15 1.63
CA GLU A 97 1.19 7.55 2.58
C GLU A 97 1.16 6.03 2.54
N PHE A 98 0.00 5.41 2.37
CA PHE A 98 -0.14 3.95 2.37
C PHE A 98 -0.18 3.31 0.98
N ALA A 99 -0.43 4.07 -0.08
CA ALA A 99 -0.59 3.57 -1.44
C ALA A 99 0.34 4.26 -2.44
N VAL A 100 0.63 3.59 -3.53
CA VAL A 100 1.17 4.22 -4.74
C VAL A 100 -0.02 4.70 -5.58
N VAL A 101 -0.18 6.00 -5.70
CA VAL A 101 -1.27 6.64 -6.45
C VAL A 101 -0.68 7.29 -7.69
N ALA A 102 -0.99 6.77 -8.87
CA ALA A 102 -0.47 7.29 -10.13
C ALA A 102 -1.32 6.88 -11.34
N GLU A 103 -1.17 7.59 -12.44
CA GLU A 103 -1.65 7.15 -13.74
C GLU A 103 -0.97 5.83 -14.14
N ILE A 104 -1.61 5.05 -15.00
CA ILE A 104 -1.15 3.70 -15.34
C ILE A 104 0.24 3.69 -15.99
N ASP A 105 0.62 4.71 -16.71
CA ASP A 105 1.92 4.81 -17.38
C ASP A 105 3.06 5.13 -16.41
N ASP A 106 2.75 5.74 -15.25
CA ASP A 106 3.72 6.21 -14.25
C ASP A 106 3.78 5.31 -13.00
N VAL A 107 2.79 4.42 -12.82
CA VAL A 107 2.60 3.68 -11.56
C VAL A 107 3.80 2.78 -11.23
N VAL A 108 4.39 2.14 -12.23
CA VAL A 108 5.55 1.26 -12.03
C VAL A 108 6.77 2.06 -11.60
N ASP A 109 7.04 3.19 -12.25
CA ASP A 109 8.17 4.05 -11.91
C ASP A 109 8.00 4.64 -10.51
N LYS A 110 6.79 5.09 -10.16
CA LYS A 110 6.49 5.59 -8.82
C LYS A 110 6.63 4.50 -7.75
N PHE A 111 6.20 3.26 -8.05
CA PHE A 111 6.38 2.12 -7.17
C PHE A 111 7.86 1.80 -6.96
N LYS A 112 8.64 1.72 -8.03
CA LYS A 112 10.09 1.44 -7.97
C LYS A 112 10.85 2.53 -7.22
N ASN A 113 10.55 3.80 -7.48
CA ASN A 113 11.17 4.91 -6.78
C ASN A 113 10.90 4.88 -5.27
N ARG A 114 9.75 4.35 -4.85
CA ARG A 114 9.39 4.28 -3.44
C ARG A 114 9.90 3.04 -2.74
N TYR A 115 9.90 1.89 -3.41
CA TYR A 115 10.10 0.58 -2.80
C TYR A 115 11.23 -0.26 -3.41
N GLY A 116 11.76 0.11 -4.58
CA GLY A 116 12.71 -0.71 -5.34
C GLY A 116 13.93 -1.14 -4.54
N ASP A 117 14.47 -0.24 -3.69
CA ASP A 117 15.63 -0.54 -2.83
C ASP A 117 15.24 -1.23 -1.50
N LEU A 118 13.94 -1.40 -1.23
CA LEU A 118 13.45 -1.86 0.06
C LEU A 118 12.89 -3.27 0.02
N VAL A 119 12.38 -3.71 -1.14
CA VAL A 119 11.68 -4.98 -1.29
C VAL A 119 12.30 -5.82 -2.41
N ASP A 120 12.31 -7.11 -2.23
CA ASP A 120 12.83 -8.07 -3.22
C ASP A 120 11.72 -8.59 -4.12
N ARG A 121 10.49 -8.58 -3.62
CA ARG A 121 9.32 -9.10 -4.33
C ARG A 121 8.10 -8.22 -4.10
N THR A 122 7.30 -8.07 -5.14
CA THR A 122 5.98 -7.47 -5.04
C THR A 122 4.94 -8.37 -5.68
N MET A 123 3.70 -8.23 -5.24
CA MET A 123 2.51 -8.80 -5.89
C MET A 123 1.54 -7.65 -6.15
N GLY A 124 0.94 -7.65 -7.31
CA GLY A 124 -0.09 -6.69 -7.62
C GLY A 124 -0.81 -7.08 -8.90
N SER A 125 -2.04 -6.63 -9.05
CA SER A 125 -2.76 -6.65 -10.31
C SER A 125 -2.76 -5.23 -10.85
N LEU A 126 -2.08 -5.02 -11.96
CA LEU A 126 -2.13 -3.76 -12.69
C LEU A 126 -3.11 -3.91 -13.85
N PRO A 127 -4.07 -2.99 -14.02
CA PRO A 127 -4.88 -2.97 -15.22
C PRO A 127 -3.97 -2.70 -16.43
N ALA A 128 -4.31 -3.25 -17.58
CA ALA A 128 -3.61 -2.97 -18.82
C ALA A 128 -4.63 -2.64 -19.91
N ARG A 129 -4.20 -1.84 -20.90
CA ARG A 129 -5.06 -1.48 -22.05
C ARG A 129 -5.22 -2.65 -23.01
N ASP A 130 -4.14 -3.43 -23.15
CA ASP A 130 -4.04 -4.62 -23.99
C ASP A 130 -2.84 -5.49 -23.54
N ASP A 131 -2.61 -6.60 -24.22
CA ASP A 131 -1.55 -7.57 -23.88
C ASP A 131 -0.14 -6.97 -24.04
N ASP A 132 0.07 -6.08 -24.99
CA ASP A 132 1.38 -5.48 -25.22
C ASP A 132 1.70 -4.46 -24.13
N HIS A 133 0.73 -3.67 -23.71
CA HIS A 133 0.86 -2.79 -22.55
C HIS A 133 1.09 -3.59 -21.25
N ALA A 134 0.42 -4.73 -21.08
CA ALA A 134 0.67 -5.61 -19.93
C ALA A 134 2.13 -6.10 -19.89
N LYS A 135 2.68 -6.52 -21.04
CA LYS A 135 4.09 -6.93 -21.17
C LYS A 135 5.05 -5.78 -20.87
N GLU A 136 4.73 -4.57 -21.33
CA GLU A 136 5.54 -3.38 -21.05
C GLU A 136 5.60 -3.11 -19.55
N LEU A 137 4.46 -3.08 -18.85
CA LEU A 137 4.38 -2.86 -17.41
C LEU A 137 5.18 -3.93 -16.64
N LEU A 138 5.05 -5.21 -17.02
CA LEU A 138 5.80 -6.30 -16.42
C LEU A 138 7.31 -6.16 -16.66
N THR A 139 7.72 -5.79 -17.86
CA THR A 139 9.13 -5.56 -18.20
C THR A 139 9.70 -4.42 -17.38
N LYS A 140 9.00 -3.30 -17.27
CA LYS A 140 9.39 -2.17 -16.42
C LYS A 140 9.50 -2.57 -14.94
N LEU A 141 8.58 -3.40 -14.45
CA LEU A 141 8.59 -3.83 -13.04
C LEU A 141 9.77 -4.77 -12.75
N SER A 142 10.20 -5.57 -13.72
CA SER A 142 11.26 -6.58 -13.57
C SER A 142 12.67 -6.02 -13.80
N ALA A 143 12.80 -4.87 -14.45
CA ALA A 143 14.08 -4.20 -14.71
C ALA A 143 14.63 -3.47 -13.49
#